data_536fcfa4221078c196f3eab6c90d876e
#
_entry.id   536fcfa4221078c196f3eab6c90d876e
#
_cell.length_a   1.000
_cell.length_b   1.000
_cell.length_c   1.000
_cell.angle_alpha   90.00
_cell.angle_beta   90.00
_cell.angle_gamma   90.00
#
_symmetry.space_group_name_H-M   'P 1'
#
loop_
_entity.id
_entity.type
_entity.pdbx_description
1 polymer ?
#
loop_
_entity_poly.entity_id
_entity_poly.type
_entity_poly.pdbx_seq_one_letter_code
_entity_poly.pdbx_strand_id
1 'polypeptide(L)'
;MIKVCKFGGSSLANATQYKKIKSIVESDDTRKVIVASACGKIDKNDHKVTDLLYLCLAHKKYGMSYDDILEKIYLKHKAIIDELNISFDLDSEIEKIRMLLEANKNDDEVVAYGEFLSSRLLALYLNAEFVDASDVISFKYDGSIDIEETYKKFMPHLNTNKKIVVPGFYGSLPNGVLRLMSRGGSDITGALLANICDAKMYENWTDVSGIYVCDPRIINSPKQINIITYSELREMSYMGASVLHDESIYPVKIKNIPINIKNTNRPDDPGTIIVNNVTSLDKVLPITGITGRKDFMVMNIVKSNSSSEIGFLKKALDIFEHYKIPVVMVTTGIDSFSIIVDKEDIKHNAYELSNEIKNTLNCEEVSIYDNLSLVCVVGRGMKERKGISGEIFSLLGENGINIRTISQGADEISILVGVDDENYQKTIEVIYKRFIKWE
;
A
#
# COMPACT_ATOMS: atom_id res chain seq x y z
N MET A 1 -19.94 17.39 -11.01
CA MET A 1 -18.60 16.99 -10.59
C MET A 1 -18.69 15.59 -10.00
N ILE A 2 -17.74 14.69 -10.33
CA ILE A 2 -17.79 13.29 -9.91
C ILE A 2 -16.71 13.04 -8.84
N LYS A 3 -17.06 12.26 -7.82
CA LYS A 3 -16.12 11.59 -6.93
C LYS A 3 -16.15 10.10 -7.19
N VAL A 4 -14.99 9.46 -7.11
CA VAL A 4 -14.86 8.01 -7.12
C VAL A 4 -14.54 7.55 -5.71
N CYS A 5 -15.30 6.57 -5.21
CA CYS A 5 -15.16 6.02 -3.87
C CYS A 5 -14.73 4.56 -3.96
N LYS A 6 -13.62 4.19 -3.32
CA LYS A 6 -13.25 2.79 -3.18
C LYS A 6 -13.47 2.36 -1.73
N PHE A 7 -14.12 1.22 -1.54
CA PHE A 7 -14.32 0.61 -0.23
C PHE A 7 -13.45 -0.64 -0.09
N GLY A 8 -12.60 -0.65 0.95
CA GLY A 8 -11.73 -1.77 1.26
C GLY A 8 -12.48 -2.98 1.81
N GLY A 9 -11.82 -4.13 1.89
CA GLY A 9 -12.46 -5.38 2.33
C GLY A 9 -13.07 -5.32 3.73
N SER A 10 -12.44 -4.65 4.69
CA SER A 10 -12.98 -4.43 6.04
C SER A 10 -14.31 -3.65 6.01
N SER A 11 -14.49 -2.76 5.03
CA SER A 11 -15.73 -2.01 4.82
C SER A 11 -16.84 -2.84 4.16
N LEU A 12 -16.54 -4.05 3.71
CA LEU A 12 -17.48 -4.98 3.05
C LEU A 12 -17.61 -6.30 3.82
N ALA A 13 -17.13 -6.35 5.07
CA ALA A 13 -17.03 -7.59 5.84
C ALA A 13 -18.38 -8.18 6.29
N ASN A 14 -19.42 -7.37 6.47
CA ASN A 14 -20.75 -7.77 6.92
C ASN A 14 -21.83 -6.77 6.53
N ALA A 15 -23.09 -7.10 6.77
CA ALA A 15 -24.25 -6.26 6.46
C ALA A 15 -24.23 -4.88 7.16
N THR A 16 -23.72 -4.80 8.38
CA THR A 16 -23.57 -3.52 9.10
C THR A 16 -22.66 -2.57 8.32
N GLN A 17 -21.58 -3.06 7.74
CA GLN A 17 -20.70 -2.27 6.92
C GLN A 17 -21.36 -1.81 5.61
N TYR A 18 -22.14 -2.66 4.95
CA TYR A 18 -22.94 -2.27 3.78
C TYR A 18 -23.92 -1.13 4.11
N LYS A 19 -24.58 -1.16 5.28
CA LYS A 19 -25.46 -0.07 5.75
C LYS A 19 -24.69 1.24 5.89
N LYS A 20 -23.45 1.20 6.42
CA LYS A 20 -22.57 2.38 6.51
C LYS A 20 -22.18 2.90 5.12
N ILE A 21 -21.77 2.00 4.20
CA ILE A 21 -21.46 2.38 2.82
C ILE A 21 -22.65 3.09 2.18
N LYS A 22 -23.86 2.56 2.34
CA LYS A 22 -25.07 3.19 1.81
C LYS A 22 -25.25 4.62 2.35
N SER A 23 -25.18 4.79 3.65
CA SER A 23 -25.26 6.13 4.28
C SER A 23 -24.19 7.08 3.74
N ILE A 24 -22.94 6.62 3.59
CA ILE A 24 -21.83 7.39 3.04
C ILE A 24 -22.13 7.79 1.58
N VAL A 25 -22.51 6.83 0.73
CA VAL A 25 -22.74 7.09 -0.70
C VAL A 25 -23.92 8.03 -0.93
N GLU A 26 -24.99 7.89 -0.13
CA GLU A 26 -26.19 8.71 -0.23
C GLU A 26 -26.04 10.11 0.38
N SER A 27 -25.06 10.32 1.28
CA SER A 27 -24.83 11.64 1.88
C SER A 27 -24.18 12.66 0.92
N ASP A 28 -23.70 12.24 -0.24
CA ASP A 28 -23.08 13.11 -1.25
C ASP A 28 -23.36 12.60 -2.66
N ASP A 29 -24.20 13.34 -3.37
CA ASP A 29 -24.61 12.97 -4.74
C ASP A 29 -23.46 12.93 -5.75
N THR A 30 -22.35 13.59 -5.46
CA THR A 30 -21.15 13.56 -6.32
C THR A 30 -20.41 12.23 -6.26
N ARG A 31 -20.65 11.37 -5.27
CA ARG A 31 -20.14 10.00 -5.15
C ARG A 31 -20.81 9.09 -6.17
N LYS A 32 -20.37 9.18 -7.40
CA LYS A 32 -21.01 8.56 -8.57
C LYS A 32 -20.51 7.15 -8.86
N VAL A 33 -19.20 6.91 -8.77
CA VAL A 33 -18.54 5.64 -9.07
C VAL A 33 -18.02 5.02 -7.79
N ILE A 34 -18.40 3.78 -7.55
CA ILE A 34 -18.07 3.03 -6.34
C ILE A 34 -17.26 1.79 -6.77
N VAL A 35 -16.05 1.64 -6.22
CA VAL A 35 -15.22 0.45 -6.40
C VAL A 35 -15.24 -0.37 -5.12
N ALA A 36 -15.59 -1.64 -5.23
CA ALA A 36 -15.66 -2.54 -4.07
C ALA A 36 -14.57 -3.61 -4.14
N SER A 37 -13.92 -3.85 -3.00
CA SER A 37 -13.02 -4.98 -2.80
C SER A 37 -13.81 -6.24 -2.44
N ALA A 38 -13.15 -7.39 -2.40
CA ALA A 38 -13.73 -8.60 -1.84
C ALA A 38 -14.10 -8.42 -0.35
N CYS A 39 -15.06 -9.20 0.12
CA CYS A 39 -15.46 -9.23 1.51
C CYS A 39 -14.28 -9.57 2.43
N GLY A 40 -13.96 -8.65 3.33
CA GLY A 40 -12.81 -8.72 4.25
C GLY A 40 -13.10 -9.50 5.52
N LYS A 41 -12.25 -9.29 6.53
CA LYS A 41 -12.38 -9.90 7.86
C LYS A 41 -13.29 -9.07 8.75
N ILE A 42 -14.11 -9.75 9.56
CA ILE A 42 -14.90 -9.15 10.63
C ILE A 42 -14.02 -8.94 11.87
N ASP A 43 -13.16 -9.93 12.17
CA ASP A 43 -12.23 -9.94 13.30
C ASP A 43 -10.93 -10.69 12.95
N LYS A 44 -10.07 -10.90 13.97
CA LYS A 44 -8.76 -11.57 13.79
C LYS A 44 -8.87 -13.06 13.43
N ASN A 45 -9.97 -13.71 13.75
CA ASN A 45 -10.19 -15.14 13.50
C ASN A 45 -10.90 -15.40 12.16
N ASP A 46 -11.39 -14.35 11.54
CA ASP A 46 -12.07 -14.41 10.25
C ASP A 46 -11.07 -14.38 9.07
N HIS A 47 -11.54 -14.79 7.88
CA HIS A 47 -10.74 -14.87 6.67
C HIS A 47 -11.28 -13.93 5.60
N LYS A 48 -10.39 -13.33 4.81
CA LYS A 48 -10.80 -12.64 3.58
C LYS A 48 -11.30 -13.64 2.55
N VAL A 49 -12.28 -13.25 1.77
CA VAL A 49 -12.81 -14.12 0.72
C VAL A 49 -11.76 -14.42 -0.35
N THR A 50 -10.92 -13.47 -0.71
CA THR A 50 -9.78 -13.71 -1.63
C THR A 50 -8.81 -14.75 -1.09
N ASP A 51 -8.48 -14.71 0.22
CA ASP A 51 -7.60 -15.71 0.84
C ASP A 51 -8.23 -17.12 0.80
N LEU A 52 -9.56 -17.20 1.01
CA LEU A 52 -10.31 -18.46 0.92
C LEU A 52 -10.32 -19.00 -0.52
N LEU A 53 -10.48 -18.15 -1.53
CA LEU A 53 -10.46 -18.57 -2.93
C LEU A 53 -9.07 -19.08 -3.35
N TYR A 54 -7.99 -18.40 -2.93
CA TYR A 54 -6.63 -18.94 -3.10
C TYR A 54 -6.43 -20.27 -2.38
N LEU A 55 -7.03 -20.44 -1.20
CA LEU A 55 -6.97 -21.72 -0.48
C LEU A 55 -7.73 -22.82 -1.21
N CYS A 56 -8.88 -22.53 -1.86
CA CYS A 56 -9.58 -23.49 -2.72
C CYS A 56 -8.67 -23.95 -3.87
N LEU A 57 -7.98 -23.02 -4.54
CA LEU A 57 -7.03 -23.34 -5.62
C LEU A 57 -5.87 -24.21 -5.12
N ALA A 58 -5.33 -23.90 -3.94
CA ALA A 58 -4.27 -24.68 -3.33
C ALA A 58 -4.75 -26.11 -2.98
N HIS A 59 -5.92 -26.26 -2.36
CA HIS A 59 -6.52 -27.56 -2.05
C HIS A 59 -6.73 -28.39 -3.30
N LYS A 60 -7.31 -27.79 -4.34
CA LYS A 60 -7.47 -28.45 -5.64
C LYS A 60 -6.15 -28.94 -6.21
N LYS A 61 -5.13 -28.10 -6.22
CA LYS A 61 -3.79 -28.44 -6.73
C LYS A 61 -3.18 -29.68 -6.06
N TYR A 62 -3.48 -29.87 -4.77
CA TYR A 62 -3.01 -31.01 -3.98
C TYR A 62 -4.02 -32.15 -3.86
N GLY A 63 -5.13 -32.11 -4.63
CA GLY A 63 -6.15 -33.16 -4.62
C GLY A 63 -6.95 -33.25 -3.31
N MET A 64 -6.99 -32.17 -2.53
CA MET A 64 -7.77 -32.09 -1.30
C MET A 64 -9.15 -31.49 -1.57
N SER A 65 -10.17 -31.84 -0.76
CA SER A 65 -11.47 -31.18 -0.82
C SER A 65 -11.38 -29.71 -0.46
N TYR A 66 -12.13 -28.88 -1.18
CA TYR A 66 -12.30 -27.45 -0.92
C TYR A 66 -13.76 -27.10 -0.53
N ASP A 67 -14.62 -28.09 -0.30
CA ASP A 67 -16.04 -27.89 -0.01
C ASP A 67 -16.25 -27.05 1.26
N ASP A 68 -15.53 -27.37 2.35
CA ASP A 68 -15.62 -26.64 3.61
C ASP A 68 -15.16 -25.17 3.46
N ILE A 69 -14.29 -24.89 2.49
CA ILE A 69 -13.81 -23.53 2.22
C ILE A 69 -14.87 -22.76 1.42
N LEU A 70 -15.47 -23.39 0.41
CA LEU A 70 -16.59 -22.81 -0.34
C LEU A 70 -17.80 -22.55 0.56
N GLU A 71 -18.09 -23.44 1.50
CA GLU A 71 -19.16 -23.27 2.48
C GLU A 71 -18.92 -22.02 3.36
N LYS A 72 -17.68 -21.76 3.78
CA LYS A 72 -17.35 -20.51 4.51
C LYS A 72 -17.62 -19.28 3.66
N ILE A 73 -17.27 -19.30 2.37
CA ILE A 73 -17.53 -18.21 1.44
C ILE A 73 -19.06 -18.02 1.28
N TYR A 74 -19.79 -19.12 1.11
CA TYR A 74 -21.27 -19.13 1.03
C TYR A 74 -21.90 -18.50 2.26
N LEU A 75 -21.61 -19.02 3.45
CA LEU A 75 -22.19 -18.55 4.71
C LEU A 75 -21.94 -17.07 4.95
N LYS A 76 -20.74 -16.59 4.61
CA LYS A 76 -20.37 -15.18 4.76
C LYS A 76 -21.24 -14.26 3.89
N HIS A 77 -21.45 -14.61 2.63
CA HIS A 77 -22.29 -13.83 1.72
C HIS A 77 -23.79 -14.03 2.04
N LYS A 78 -24.19 -15.23 2.42
CA LYS A 78 -25.57 -15.55 2.83
C LYS A 78 -26.02 -14.69 4.01
N ALA A 79 -25.17 -14.53 5.03
CA ALA A 79 -25.45 -13.67 6.16
C ALA A 79 -25.68 -12.20 5.74
N ILE A 80 -24.92 -11.69 4.78
CA ILE A 80 -25.09 -10.34 4.24
C ILE A 80 -26.43 -10.23 3.48
N ILE A 81 -26.73 -11.21 2.63
CA ILE A 81 -27.95 -11.26 1.81
C ILE A 81 -29.19 -11.27 2.71
N ASP A 82 -29.20 -12.15 3.72
CA ASP A 82 -30.35 -12.34 4.62
C ASP A 82 -30.58 -11.10 5.49
N GLU A 83 -29.52 -10.52 6.07
CA GLU A 83 -29.65 -9.32 6.93
C GLU A 83 -30.05 -8.06 6.15
N LEU A 84 -29.65 -7.95 4.88
CA LEU A 84 -29.99 -6.81 4.02
C LEU A 84 -31.25 -7.04 3.18
N ASN A 85 -31.88 -8.23 3.25
CA ASN A 85 -33.03 -8.64 2.44
C ASN A 85 -32.79 -8.43 0.93
N ILE A 86 -31.60 -8.83 0.45
CA ILE A 86 -31.23 -8.74 -0.97
C ILE A 86 -31.77 -9.98 -1.69
N SER A 87 -32.46 -9.78 -2.82
CA SER A 87 -32.81 -10.88 -3.72
C SER A 87 -31.61 -11.20 -4.62
N PHE A 88 -30.91 -12.31 -4.35
CA PHE A 88 -29.75 -12.75 -5.09
C PHE A 88 -29.59 -14.26 -5.04
N ASP A 89 -29.40 -14.89 -6.18
CA ASP A 89 -29.20 -16.34 -6.31
C ASP A 89 -27.73 -16.69 -6.03
N LEU A 90 -27.41 -16.80 -4.73
CA LEU A 90 -26.05 -17.14 -4.28
C LEU A 90 -25.67 -18.57 -4.64
N ASP A 91 -26.64 -19.51 -4.61
CA ASP A 91 -26.37 -20.92 -4.89
C ASP A 91 -25.81 -21.09 -6.31
N SER A 92 -26.44 -20.43 -7.29
CA SER A 92 -25.97 -20.43 -8.67
C SER A 92 -24.53 -19.84 -8.81
N GLU A 93 -24.21 -18.79 -8.05
CA GLU A 93 -22.86 -18.17 -8.13
C GLU A 93 -21.79 -19.06 -7.47
N ILE A 94 -22.09 -19.72 -6.38
CA ILE A 94 -21.15 -20.68 -5.75
C ILE A 94 -20.91 -21.89 -6.68
N GLU A 95 -21.96 -22.35 -7.36
CA GLU A 95 -21.80 -23.44 -8.34
C GLU A 95 -20.91 -23.01 -9.53
N LYS A 96 -21.00 -21.75 -9.98
CA LYS A 96 -20.07 -21.22 -11.00
C LYS A 96 -18.62 -21.23 -10.50
N ILE A 97 -18.36 -20.84 -9.23
CA ILE A 97 -17.01 -20.95 -8.65
C ILE A 97 -16.53 -22.41 -8.68
N ARG A 98 -17.41 -23.36 -8.33
CA ARG A 98 -17.11 -24.78 -8.38
C ARG A 98 -16.75 -25.23 -9.79
N MET A 99 -17.55 -24.84 -10.79
CA MET A 99 -17.27 -25.16 -12.20
C MET A 99 -15.95 -24.56 -12.68
N LEU A 100 -15.59 -23.34 -12.28
CA LEU A 100 -14.31 -22.73 -12.60
C LEU A 100 -13.13 -23.48 -11.96
N LEU A 101 -13.28 -23.87 -10.70
CA LEU A 101 -12.30 -24.71 -10.02
C LEU A 101 -12.11 -26.03 -10.77
N GLU A 102 -13.17 -26.69 -11.22
CA GLU A 102 -13.08 -27.97 -11.96
C GLU A 102 -12.51 -27.81 -13.37
N ALA A 103 -12.86 -26.72 -14.06
CA ALA A 103 -12.43 -26.48 -15.44
C ALA A 103 -10.92 -26.29 -15.61
N ASN A 104 -10.19 -25.92 -14.56
CA ASN A 104 -8.73 -25.76 -14.52
C ASN A 104 -8.17 -24.86 -15.64
N LYS A 105 -8.85 -23.77 -15.96
CA LYS A 105 -8.47 -22.93 -17.10
C LYS A 105 -7.74 -21.66 -16.69
N ASN A 106 -8.25 -20.91 -15.71
CA ASN A 106 -7.71 -19.64 -15.29
C ASN A 106 -7.99 -19.41 -13.79
N ASP A 107 -6.92 -19.48 -12.99
CA ASP A 107 -7.01 -19.27 -11.53
C ASP A 107 -7.46 -17.85 -11.19
N ASP A 108 -7.15 -16.85 -12.04
CA ASP A 108 -7.55 -15.46 -11.85
C ASP A 108 -9.08 -15.30 -11.86
N GLU A 109 -9.80 -16.09 -12.69
CA GLU A 109 -11.26 -16.05 -12.72
C GLU A 109 -11.88 -16.50 -11.40
N VAL A 110 -11.31 -17.52 -10.76
CA VAL A 110 -11.77 -17.99 -9.45
C VAL A 110 -11.58 -16.89 -8.39
N VAL A 111 -10.42 -16.28 -8.36
CA VAL A 111 -10.08 -15.27 -7.33
C VAL A 111 -10.89 -13.99 -7.52
N ALA A 112 -11.16 -13.58 -8.76
CA ALA A 112 -11.97 -12.40 -9.09
C ALA A 112 -13.40 -12.46 -8.53
N TYR A 113 -13.93 -13.66 -8.29
CA TYR A 113 -15.26 -13.83 -7.68
C TYR A 113 -15.39 -13.19 -6.30
N GLY A 114 -14.30 -12.98 -5.58
CA GLY A 114 -14.33 -12.27 -4.31
C GLY A 114 -14.86 -10.83 -4.46
N GLU A 115 -14.30 -10.09 -5.40
CA GLU A 115 -14.71 -8.73 -5.73
C GLU A 115 -16.04 -8.70 -6.49
N PHE A 116 -16.25 -9.66 -7.38
CA PHE A 116 -17.50 -9.80 -8.13
C PHE A 116 -18.71 -9.93 -7.21
N LEU A 117 -18.68 -10.89 -6.28
CA LEU A 117 -19.82 -11.13 -5.36
C LEU A 117 -20.12 -9.93 -4.49
N SER A 118 -19.10 -9.35 -3.82
CA SER A 118 -19.30 -8.18 -2.96
C SER A 118 -19.81 -6.97 -3.74
N SER A 119 -19.35 -6.76 -4.97
CA SER A 119 -19.79 -5.65 -5.81
C SER A 119 -21.21 -5.85 -6.32
N ARG A 120 -21.58 -7.06 -6.68
CA ARG A 120 -22.98 -7.40 -7.09
C ARG A 120 -23.96 -7.15 -5.95
N LEU A 121 -23.64 -7.63 -4.76
CA LEU A 121 -24.48 -7.40 -3.57
C LEU A 121 -24.57 -5.91 -3.23
N LEU A 122 -23.45 -5.18 -3.32
CA LEU A 122 -23.44 -3.75 -3.07
C LEU A 122 -24.29 -2.98 -4.10
N ALA A 123 -24.19 -3.33 -5.39
CA ALA A 123 -24.99 -2.70 -6.44
C ALA A 123 -26.49 -2.91 -6.21
N LEU A 124 -26.90 -4.13 -5.87
CA LEU A 124 -28.31 -4.44 -5.55
C LEU A 124 -28.79 -3.64 -4.32
N TYR A 125 -27.99 -3.60 -3.26
CA TYR A 125 -28.35 -2.89 -2.02
C TYR A 125 -28.44 -1.37 -2.20
N LEU A 126 -27.61 -0.78 -3.07
CA LEU A 126 -27.62 0.65 -3.42
C LEU A 126 -28.62 1.00 -4.54
N ASN A 127 -29.30 0.02 -5.14
CA ASN A 127 -30.05 0.21 -6.39
C ASN A 127 -29.21 0.91 -7.49
N ALA A 128 -27.92 0.54 -7.55
CA ALA A 128 -26.94 1.09 -8.48
C ALA A 128 -26.80 0.22 -9.74
N GLU A 129 -26.21 0.77 -10.78
CA GLU A 129 -25.79 0.01 -11.95
C GLU A 129 -24.55 -0.82 -11.59
N PHE A 130 -24.57 -2.11 -11.86
CA PHE A 130 -23.40 -2.97 -11.77
C PHE A 130 -22.71 -3.00 -13.13
N VAL A 131 -21.41 -2.69 -13.15
CA VAL A 131 -20.56 -2.76 -14.33
C VAL A 131 -19.41 -3.70 -14.02
N ASP A 132 -19.34 -4.83 -14.73
CA ASP A 132 -18.27 -5.80 -14.51
C ASP A 132 -16.91 -5.22 -14.92
N ALA A 133 -15.90 -5.39 -14.09
CA ALA A 133 -14.56 -4.90 -14.37
C ALA A 133 -13.96 -5.58 -15.62
N SER A 134 -14.29 -6.84 -15.88
CA SER A 134 -13.83 -7.57 -17.09
C SER A 134 -14.31 -6.93 -18.39
N ASP A 135 -15.47 -6.25 -18.36
CA ASP A 135 -16.03 -5.60 -19.55
C ASP A 135 -15.37 -4.25 -19.84
N VAL A 136 -14.94 -3.54 -18.80
CA VAL A 136 -14.53 -2.13 -18.91
C VAL A 136 -13.06 -1.87 -18.58
N ILE A 137 -12.41 -2.67 -17.74
CA ILE A 137 -10.99 -2.52 -17.42
C ILE A 137 -10.16 -3.37 -18.40
N SER A 138 -9.33 -2.74 -19.19
CA SER A 138 -8.55 -3.40 -20.22
C SER A 138 -7.06 -3.40 -19.90
N PHE A 139 -6.43 -4.56 -20.09
CA PHE A 139 -4.98 -4.72 -20.06
C PHE A 139 -4.41 -4.81 -21.47
N LYS A 140 -3.14 -4.45 -21.62
CA LYS A 140 -2.33 -4.81 -22.79
C LYS A 140 -1.74 -6.21 -22.62
N TYR A 141 -1.20 -6.79 -23.69
CA TYR A 141 -0.56 -8.11 -23.63
C TYR A 141 0.70 -8.16 -22.75
N ASP A 142 1.37 -7.03 -22.53
CA ASP A 142 2.50 -6.91 -21.60
C ASP A 142 2.08 -6.87 -20.12
N GLY A 143 0.77 -6.84 -19.87
CA GLY A 143 0.18 -6.79 -18.54
C GLY A 143 0.01 -5.40 -17.96
N SER A 144 0.38 -4.35 -18.67
CA SER A 144 0.07 -2.97 -18.29
C SER A 144 -1.40 -2.64 -18.56
N ILE A 145 -1.94 -1.68 -17.82
CA ILE A 145 -3.32 -1.22 -18.01
C ILE A 145 -3.41 -0.38 -19.29
N ASP A 146 -4.40 -0.67 -20.13
CA ASP A 146 -4.74 0.14 -21.30
C ASP A 146 -5.76 1.22 -20.88
N ILE A 147 -5.23 2.41 -20.57
CA ILE A 147 -6.06 3.54 -20.12
C ILE A 147 -7.01 4.02 -21.23
N GLU A 148 -6.56 4.03 -22.48
CA GLU A 148 -7.37 4.52 -23.60
C GLU A 148 -8.55 3.58 -23.89
N GLU A 149 -8.29 2.29 -23.92
CA GLU A 149 -9.34 1.31 -24.15
C GLU A 149 -10.31 1.23 -22.96
N THR A 150 -9.80 1.31 -21.73
CA THR A 150 -10.62 1.41 -20.52
C THR A 150 -11.52 2.67 -20.57
N TYR A 151 -10.97 3.82 -20.99
CA TYR A 151 -11.74 5.05 -21.16
C TYR A 151 -12.91 4.85 -22.12
N LYS A 152 -12.66 4.30 -23.32
CA LYS A 152 -13.69 4.06 -24.34
C LYS A 152 -14.82 3.15 -23.83
N LYS A 153 -14.46 2.11 -23.09
CA LYS A 153 -15.42 1.13 -22.57
C LYS A 153 -16.20 1.66 -21.37
N PHE A 154 -15.56 2.41 -20.47
CA PHE A 154 -16.20 2.86 -19.25
C PHE A 154 -17.07 4.12 -19.42
N MET A 155 -16.64 5.08 -20.24
CA MET A 155 -17.32 6.38 -20.37
C MET A 155 -18.81 6.30 -20.71
N PRO A 156 -19.30 5.36 -21.55
CA PRO A 156 -20.72 5.22 -21.83
C PRO A 156 -21.60 4.98 -20.59
N HIS A 157 -21.07 4.30 -19.58
CA HIS A 157 -21.78 4.03 -18.33
C HIS A 157 -22.03 5.29 -17.48
N LEU A 158 -21.26 6.36 -17.65
CA LEU A 158 -21.47 7.61 -16.93
C LEU A 158 -22.76 8.35 -17.32
N ASN A 159 -23.38 7.99 -18.44
CA ASN A 159 -24.63 8.59 -18.91
C ASN A 159 -25.86 8.17 -18.09
N THR A 160 -25.73 7.21 -17.18
CA THR A 160 -26.82 6.81 -16.28
C THR A 160 -27.04 7.82 -15.15
N ASN A 161 -28.29 7.95 -14.70
CA ASN A 161 -28.63 8.70 -13.47
C ASN A 161 -28.32 7.92 -12.18
N LYS A 162 -28.08 6.62 -12.28
CA LYS A 162 -27.76 5.75 -11.12
C LYS A 162 -26.31 5.91 -10.70
N LYS A 163 -26.01 5.58 -9.46
CA LYS A 163 -24.64 5.29 -9.01
C LYS A 163 -24.14 4.05 -9.77
N ILE A 164 -22.83 3.92 -9.92
CA ILE A 164 -22.19 2.81 -10.64
C ILE A 164 -21.31 2.06 -9.65
N VAL A 165 -21.45 0.72 -9.58
CA VAL A 165 -20.57 -0.13 -8.78
C VAL A 165 -19.75 -0.99 -9.71
N VAL A 166 -18.43 -0.96 -9.51
CA VAL A 166 -17.44 -1.71 -10.29
C VAL A 166 -16.63 -2.60 -9.33
N PRO A 167 -16.45 -3.89 -9.61
CA PRO A 167 -15.50 -4.71 -8.89
C PRO A 167 -14.08 -4.13 -9.04
N GLY A 168 -13.31 -4.15 -7.96
CA GLY A 168 -11.88 -3.83 -8.04
C GLY A 168 -11.03 -5.04 -8.45
N PHE A 169 -9.71 -4.85 -8.56
CA PHE A 169 -8.69 -5.90 -8.60
C PHE A 169 -8.52 -6.66 -9.91
N TYR A 170 -9.43 -6.63 -10.87
CA TYR A 170 -9.32 -7.38 -12.12
C TYR A 170 -9.79 -6.59 -13.35
N GLY A 171 -9.52 -7.14 -14.51
CA GLY A 171 -9.97 -6.68 -15.82
C GLY A 171 -9.75 -7.77 -16.87
N SER A 172 -9.70 -7.44 -18.15
CA SER A 172 -9.50 -8.40 -19.22
C SER A 172 -8.35 -8.03 -20.17
N LEU A 173 -7.66 -9.06 -20.66
CA LEU A 173 -6.71 -8.96 -21.77
C LEU A 173 -7.48 -8.74 -23.09
N PRO A 174 -6.82 -8.32 -24.20
CA PRO A 174 -7.47 -8.12 -25.48
C PRO A 174 -8.16 -9.35 -26.07
N ASN A 175 -7.76 -10.54 -25.66
CA ASN A 175 -8.39 -11.81 -26.03
C ASN A 175 -9.55 -12.22 -25.12
N GLY A 176 -9.97 -11.34 -24.18
CA GLY A 176 -11.06 -11.58 -23.24
C GLY A 176 -10.70 -12.42 -22.01
N VAL A 177 -9.45 -12.89 -21.88
CA VAL A 177 -9.01 -13.63 -20.70
C VAL A 177 -8.93 -12.70 -19.51
N LEU A 178 -9.58 -13.06 -18.41
CA LEU A 178 -9.54 -12.30 -17.18
C LEU A 178 -8.14 -12.32 -16.56
N ARG A 179 -7.72 -11.19 -16.03
CA ARG A 179 -6.44 -11.00 -15.38
C ARG A 179 -6.59 -10.21 -14.09
N LEU A 180 -5.93 -10.64 -13.03
CA LEU A 180 -5.84 -9.90 -11.78
C LEU A 180 -4.77 -8.80 -11.86
N MET A 181 -4.98 -7.73 -11.11
CA MET A 181 -3.98 -6.71 -10.83
C MET A 181 -3.01 -7.21 -9.73
N SER A 182 -1.90 -6.51 -9.58
CA SER A 182 -0.98 -6.70 -8.45
C SER A 182 -1.65 -6.39 -7.09
N ARG A 183 -0.90 -6.53 -6.01
CA ARG A 183 -1.36 -6.16 -4.66
C ARG A 183 -1.89 -4.72 -4.65
N GLY A 184 -3.00 -4.50 -3.93
CA GLY A 184 -3.68 -3.21 -3.92
C GLY A 184 -4.56 -2.95 -5.15
N GLY A 185 -4.88 -3.98 -5.94
CA GLY A 185 -5.59 -3.84 -7.22
C GLY A 185 -6.91 -3.09 -7.15
N SER A 186 -7.68 -3.21 -6.06
CA SER A 186 -8.90 -2.40 -5.90
C SER A 186 -8.59 -0.90 -5.73
N ASP A 187 -7.44 -0.55 -5.11
CA ASP A 187 -6.97 0.84 -5.03
C ASP A 187 -6.56 1.35 -6.41
N ILE A 188 -5.90 0.49 -7.20
CA ILE A 188 -5.51 0.78 -8.59
C ILE A 188 -6.77 1.00 -9.43
N THR A 189 -7.78 0.13 -9.34
CA THR A 189 -9.06 0.29 -10.05
C THR A 189 -9.73 1.61 -9.69
N GLY A 190 -9.78 1.97 -8.39
CA GLY A 190 -10.35 3.23 -7.93
C GLY A 190 -9.63 4.45 -8.49
N ALA A 191 -8.29 4.45 -8.45
CA ALA A 191 -7.47 5.52 -8.98
C ALA A 191 -7.58 5.64 -10.51
N LEU A 192 -7.62 4.51 -11.22
CA LEU A 192 -7.82 4.45 -12.67
C LEU A 192 -9.17 5.06 -13.07
N LEU A 193 -10.25 4.63 -12.43
CA LEU A 193 -11.58 5.17 -12.71
C LEU A 193 -11.70 6.64 -12.31
N ALA A 194 -11.00 7.08 -11.24
CA ALA A 194 -10.93 8.50 -10.91
C ALA A 194 -10.23 9.32 -12.02
N ASN A 195 -9.14 8.79 -12.57
CA ASN A 195 -8.46 9.38 -13.72
C ASN A 195 -9.38 9.45 -14.93
N ILE A 196 -10.05 8.36 -15.28
CA ILE A 196 -10.94 8.26 -16.46
C ILE A 196 -12.11 9.22 -16.36
N CYS A 197 -12.71 9.36 -15.17
CA CYS A 197 -13.85 10.23 -14.92
C CYS A 197 -13.48 11.72 -14.75
N ASP A 198 -12.20 12.10 -14.82
CA ASP A 198 -11.73 13.43 -14.40
C ASP A 198 -12.32 13.82 -13.03
N ALA A 199 -12.21 12.89 -12.08
CA ALA A 199 -12.85 13.03 -10.79
C ALA A 199 -12.28 14.22 -10.00
N LYS A 200 -13.16 14.94 -9.29
CA LYS A 200 -12.73 16.01 -8.38
C LYS A 200 -11.89 15.47 -7.23
N MET A 201 -12.16 14.23 -6.81
CA MET A 201 -11.51 13.56 -5.69
C MET A 201 -11.66 12.04 -5.82
N TYR A 202 -10.62 11.32 -5.43
CA TYR A 202 -10.65 9.89 -5.16
C TYR A 202 -10.73 9.66 -3.65
N GLU A 203 -11.84 9.12 -3.15
CA GLU A 203 -12.03 8.77 -1.74
C GLU A 203 -11.71 7.31 -1.53
N ASN A 204 -10.69 7.00 -0.73
CA ASN A 204 -10.34 5.64 -0.33
C ASN A 204 -10.86 5.37 1.09
N TRP A 205 -11.93 4.61 1.19
CA TRP A 205 -12.61 4.27 2.42
C TRP A 205 -12.09 2.96 3.00
N THR A 206 -11.56 3.04 4.22
CA THR A 206 -10.91 1.94 4.95
C THR A 206 -11.36 1.93 6.42
N ASP A 207 -10.65 1.23 7.30
CA ASP A 207 -10.91 1.15 8.74
C ASP A 207 -10.09 2.14 9.59
N VAL A 208 -9.25 2.96 8.96
CA VAL A 208 -8.47 4.01 9.63
C VAL A 208 -8.91 5.40 9.19
N SER A 209 -8.85 6.38 10.11
CA SER A 209 -9.33 7.76 9.86
C SER A 209 -8.35 8.62 9.06
N GLY A 210 -7.34 8.02 8.43
CA GLY A 210 -6.30 8.71 7.67
C GLY A 210 -4.91 8.23 8.05
N ILE A 211 -3.90 9.02 7.75
CA ILE A 211 -2.50 8.75 8.03
C ILE A 211 -2.09 9.49 9.30
N TYR A 212 -1.40 8.81 10.19
CA TYR A 212 -0.89 9.41 11.43
C TYR A 212 0.57 9.85 11.26
N VAL A 213 0.96 10.84 12.06
CA VAL A 213 2.35 11.35 12.09
C VAL A 213 3.35 10.25 12.45
N CYS A 214 2.96 9.28 13.27
CA CYS A 214 3.75 8.09 13.57
C CYS A 214 2.88 6.88 13.87
N ASP A 215 3.49 5.72 14.06
CA ASP A 215 2.81 4.47 14.36
C ASP A 215 2.03 4.54 15.69
N PRO A 216 0.71 4.31 15.72
CA PRO A 216 -0.10 4.31 16.93
C PRO A 216 0.26 3.19 17.92
N ARG A 217 1.05 2.20 17.52
CA ARG A 217 1.60 1.16 18.40
C ARG A 217 2.77 1.68 19.26
N ILE A 218 3.43 2.78 18.80
CA ILE A 218 4.56 3.41 19.51
C ILE A 218 4.06 4.62 20.32
N ILE A 219 3.28 5.49 19.69
CA ILE A 219 2.69 6.66 20.36
C ILE A 219 1.19 6.43 20.49
N ASN A 220 0.70 6.45 21.72
CA ASN A 220 -0.73 6.35 21.95
C ASN A 220 -1.46 7.59 21.41
N SER A 221 -2.44 7.40 20.53
CA SER A 221 -3.24 8.45 19.88
C SER A 221 -2.38 9.53 19.19
N PRO A 222 -1.54 9.16 18.22
CA PRO A 222 -0.70 10.12 17.53
C PRO A 222 -1.56 11.12 16.71
N LYS A 223 -1.01 12.31 16.49
CA LYS A 223 -1.69 13.34 15.69
C LYS A 223 -1.90 12.83 14.25
N GLN A 224 -3.08 13.10 13.71
CA GLN A 224 -3.41 12.80 12.32
C GLN A 224 -2.80 13.83 11.38
N ILE A 225 -2.36 13.38 10.21
CA ILE A 225 -1.90 14.24 9.12
C ILE A 225 -3.11 14.69 8.31
N ASN A 226 -3.37 15.99 8.26
CA ASN A 226 -4.50 16.51 7.48
C ASN A 226 -4.21 16.50 5.98
N ILE A 227 -3.00 16.95 5.59
CA ILE A 227 -2.58 17.05 4.18
C ILE A 227 -1.14 16.55 4.06
N ILE A 228 -0.91 15.67 3.10
CA ILE A 228 0.41 15.12 2.78
C ILE A 228 0.62 15.16 1.27
N THR A 229 1.85 15.36 0.80
CA THR A 229 2.19 15.23 -0.62
C THR A 229 2.45 13.78 -1.00
N TYR A 230 2.31 13.45 -2.29
CA TYR A 230 2.68 12.12 -2.79
C TYR A 230 4.14 11.76 -2.49
N SER A 231 5.05 12.73 -2.56
CA SER A 231 6.46 12.50 -2.26
C SER A 231 6.67 12.15 -0.78
N GLU A 232 6.07 12.91 0.14
CA GLU A 232 6.14 12.61 1.57
C GLU A 232 5.52 11.25 1.92
N LEU A 233 4.35 10.94 1.32
CA LEU A 233 3.70 9.64 1.52
C LEU A 233 4.60 8.49 1.08
N ARG A 234 5.29 8.64 -0.05
CA ARG A 234 6.19 7.63 -0.58
C ARG A 234 7.38 7.36 0.35
N GLU A 235 7.99 8.43 0.88
CA GLU A 235 9.05 8.31 1.91
C GLU A 235 8.55 7.55 3.16
N MET A 236 7.36 7.91 3.65
CA MET A 236 6.78 7.25 4.81
C MET A 236 6.44 5.77 4.51
N SER A 237 5.88 5.48 3.35
CA SER A 237 5.48 4.11 2.96
C SER A 237 6.68 3.19 2.80
N TYR A 238 7.78 3.68 2.22
CA TYR A 238 9.01 2.93 2.07
C TYR A 238 9.59 2.47 3.42
N MET A 239 9.42 3.28 4.46
CA MET A 239 9.83 2.96 5.83
C MET A 239 8.72 2.39 6.71
N GLY A 240 7.67 1.78 6.12
CA GLY A 240 6.72 0.94 6.83
C GLY A 240 5.34 1.54 7.15
N ALA A 241 5.08 2.81 6.84
CA ALA A 241 3.75 3.40 6.95
C ALA A 241 2.88 3.06 5.73
N SER A 242 2.58 1.77 5.52
CA SER A 242 1.84 1.31 4.34
C SER A 242 0.34 1.59 4.49
N VAL A 243 -0.15 2.67 3.88
CA VAL A 243 -1.58 3.02 3.80
C VAL A 243 -2.11 2.84 2.37
N LEU A 244 -1.27 3.10 1.36
CA LEU A 244 -1.58 2.94 -0.05
C LEU A 244 -0.40 2.30 -0.78
N HIS A 245 -0.69 1.49 -1.79
CA HIS A 245 0.32 0.98 -2.71
C HIS A 245 0.74 2.06 -3.71
N ASP A 246 2.05 2.17 -3.99
CA ASP A 246 2.60 3.17 -4.92
C ASP A 246 1.96 3.12 -6.31
N GLU A 247 1.67 1.92 -6.81
CA GLU A 247 1.03 1.72 -8.11
C GLU A 247 -0.37 2.35 -8.19
N SER A 248 -1.10 2.41 -7.05
CA SER A 248 -2.43 3.02 -7.00
C SER A 248 -2.41 4.55 -7.08
N ILE A 249 -1.27 5.16 -6.81
CA ILE A 249 -1.12 6.62 -6.80
C ILE A 249 -0.93 7.17 -8.22
N TYR A 250 -0.26 6.43 -9.09
CA TYR A 250 0.16 6.92 -10.41
C TYR A 250 -0.97 7.47 -11.29
N PRO A 251 -2.12 6.77 -11.45
CA PRO A 251 -3.21 7.28 -12.32
C PRO A 251 -3.78 8.63 -11.88
N VAL A 252 -3.95 8.85 -10.58
CA VAL A 252 -4.52 10.10 -10.04
C VAL A 252 -3.49 11.23 -9.98
N LYS A 253 -2.21 10.88 -9.76
CA LYS A 253 -1.10 11.84 -9.74
C LYS A 253 -0.93 12.58 -11.06
N ILE A 254 -1.05 11.89 -12.20
CA ILE A 254 -0.92 12.49 -13.55
C ILE A 254 -1.93 13.62 -13.76
N LYS A 255 -3.15 13.45 -13.27
CA LYS A 255 -4.24 14.43 -13.41
C LYS A 255 -4.38 15.39 -12.23
N ASN A 256 -3.47 15.35 -11.26
CA ASN A 256 -3.55 16.14 -10.04
C ASN A 256 -4.86 15.93 -9.24
N ILE A 257 -5.43 14.73 -9.31
CA ILE A 257 -6.64 14.39 -8.57
C ILE A 257 -6.26 14.09 -7.12
N PRO A 258 -6.79 14.81 -6.12
CA PRO A 258 -6.49 14.53 -4.73
C PRO A 258 -7.10 13.19 -4.30
N ILE A 259 -6.37 12.47 -3.42
CA ILE A 259 -6.88 11.28 -2.73
C ILE A 259 -7.29 11.69 -1.32
N ASN A 260 -8.42 11.21 -0.81
CA ASN A 260 -8.79 11.34 0.60
C ASN A 260 -8.92 9.95 1.24
N ILE A 261 -8.09 9.67 2.24
CA ILE A 261 -8.18 8.45 3.05
C ILE A 261 -9.19 8.68 4.14
N LYS A 262 -10.28 7.90 4.14
CA LYS A 262 -11.41 8.08 5.05
C LYS A 262 -11.79 6.79 5.77
N ASN A 263 -12.38 6.95 6.96
CA ASN A 263 -12.81 5.83 7.79
C ASN A 263 -14.30 5.52 7.57
N THR A 264 -14.60 4.31 7.10
CA THR A 264 -15.98 3.83 6.95
C THR A 264 -16.73 3.77 8.29
N ASN A 265 -16.01 3.56 9.40
CA ASN A 265 -16.60 3.49 10.73
C ASN A 265 -16.76 4.85 11.40
N ARG A 266 -16.09 5.90 10.87
CA ARG A 266 -16.14 7.28 11.33
C ARG A 266 -16.21 8.22 10.12
N PRO A 267 -17.32 8.24 9.38
CA PRO A 267 -17.40 8.95 8.10
C PRO A 267 -17.26 10.47 8.24
N ASP A 268 -17.55 11.02 9.43
CA ASP A 268 -17.43 12.45 9.71
C ASP A 268 -15.98 12.91 9.95
N ASP A 269 -15.06 11.98 10.24
CA ASP A 269 -13.64 12.31 10.34
C ASP A 269 -13.14 12.88 9.00
N PRO A 270 -12.35 13.98 9.01
CA PRO A 270 -11.91 14.65 7.78
C PRO A 270 -11.03 13.74 6.89
N GLY A 271 -10.32 12.79 7.50
CA GLY A 271 -9.37 11.95 6.81
C GLY A 271 -8.03 12.64 6.54
N THR A 272 -7.22 12.03 5.67
CA THR A 272 -5.97 12.63 5.18
C THR A 272 -6.06 12.87 3.69
N ILE A 273 -5.80 14.10 3.27
CA ILE A 273 -5.79 14.49 1.84
C ILE A 273 -4.37 14.36 1.30
N ILE A 274 -4.21 13.59 0.22
CA ILE A 274 -2.94 13.40 -0.49
C ILE A 274 -3.00 14.20 -1.78
N VAL A 275 -1.99 15.05 -2.04
CA VAL A 275 -1.92 15.97 -3.18
C VAL A 275 -0.53 15.97 -3.82
N ASN A 276 -0.41 16.50 -5.04
CA ASN A 276 0.89 16.70 -5.68
C ASN A 276 1.71 17.78 -4.98
N ASN A 277 1.09 18.93 -4.74
CA ASN A 277 1.74 20.10 -4.14
C ASN A 277 0.78 20.76 -3.15
N VAL A 278 1.35 21.36 -2.11
CA VAL A 278 0.62 22.21 -1.17
C VAL A 278 1.00 23.66 -1.45
N THR A 279 0.02 24.46 -1.83
CA THR A 279 0.22 25.87 -2.27
C THR A 279 0.23 26.88 -1.12
N SER A 280 -0.18 26.50 0.09
CA SER A 280 -0.21 27.36 1.26
C SER A 280 0.84 26.95 2.27
N LEU A 281 1.84 27.79 2.50
CA LEU A 281 2.94 27.59 3.44
C LEU A 281 2.62 28.06 4.88
N ASP A 282 1.52 28.77 5.08
CA ASP A 282 1.23 29.50 6.33
C ASP A 282 1.08 28.65 7.60
N LYS A 283 1.03 27.32 7.49
CA LYS A 283 1.00 26.39 8.64
C LYS A 283 1.71 25.07 8.37
N VAL A 284 2.82 25.10 7.63
CA VAL A 284 3.57 23.87 7.36
C VAL A 284 4.42 23.54 8.58
N LEU A 285 4.08 22.43 9.25
CA LEU A 285 4.98 21.84 10.25
C LEU A 285 6.28 21.44 9.57
N PRO A 286 7.45 21.60 10.23
CA PRO A 286 8.71 21.18 9.66
C PRO A 286 8.75 19.68 9.39
N ILE A 287 8.07 18.89 10.22
CA ILE A 287 7.94 17.43 10.13
C ILE A 287 6.48 17.08 9.89
N THR A 288 6.24 16.29 8.85
CA THR A 288 4.92 15.76 8.48
C THR A 288 4.72 14.37 9.07
N GLY A 289 5.76 13.53 9.09
CA GLY A 289 5.68 12.17 9.58
C GLY A 289 7.00 11.63 10.11
N ILE A 290 6.89 10.63 11.01
CA ILE A 290 8.02 9.90 11.59
C ILE A 290 7.68 8.42 11.46
N THR A 291 8.48 7.70 10.70
CA THR A 291 8.25 6.27 10.45
C THR A 291 9.56 5.52 10.59
N GLY A 292 9.51 4.21 10.66
CA GLY A 292 10.72 3.42 10.70
C GLY A 292 10.46 1.92 10.69
N ARG A 293 11.52 1.17 10.49
CA ARG A 293 11.53 -0.28 10.50
C ARG A 293 12.74 -0.79 11.28
N LYS A 294 12.56 -1.95 11.87
CA LYS A 294 13.62 -2.73 12.53
C LYS A 294 14.17 -3.80 11.59
N ASP A 295 15.12 -4.55 12.11
CA ASP A 295 15.65 -5.76 11.48
C ASP A 295 16.39 -5.50 10.17
N PHE A 296 17.26 -4.48 10.16
CA PHE A 296 18.23 -4.28 9.09
C PHE A 296 19.59 -4.86 9.44
N MET A 297 20.33 -5.22 8.40
CA MET A 297 21.70 -5.70 8.47
C MET A 297 22.61 -4.76 7.68
N VAL A 298 23.77 -4.45 8.24
CA VAL A 298 24.80 -3.62 7.61
C VAL A 298 25.96 -4.51 7.22
N MET A 299 26.32 -4.48 5.94
CA MET A 299 27.56 -5.08 5.46
C MET A 299 28.55 -3.95 5.19
N ASN A 300 29.58 -3.86 6.03
CA ASN A 300 30.64 -2.86 5.90
C ASN A 300 31.82 -3.47 5.15
N ILE A 301 32.25 -2.86 4.05
CA ILE A 301 33.28 -3.33 3.16
C ILE A 301 34.43 -2.35 3.22
N VAL A 302 35.61 -2.81 3.65
CA VAL A 302 36.83 -2.00 3.83
C VAL A 302 37.85 -2.38 2.78
N LYS A 303 38.32 -1.38 2.05
CA LYS A 303 39.39 -1.49 1.07
C LYS A 303 40.10 -0.17 0.90
N SER A 304 41.43 -0.16 1.14
CA SER A 304 42.27 1.02 0.95
C SER A 304 42.17 1.58 -0.46
N ASN A 305 42.02 2.89 -0.59
CA ASN A 305 41.86 3.63 -1.85
C ASN A 305 40.59 3.21 -2.67
N SER A 306 39.57 2.65 -2.03
CA SER A 306 38.33 2.24 -2.75
C SER A 306 37.64 3.41 -3.45
N SER A 307 37.71 4.61 -2.91
CA SER A 307 37.17 5.85 -3.52
C SER A 307 37.79 6.20 -4.86
N SER A 308 39.03 5.77 -5.11
CA SER A 308 39.76 6.00 -6.36
C SER A 308 39.54 4.89 -7.40
N GLU A 309 39.02 3.74 -7.02
CA GLU A 309 38.75 2.61 -7.91
C GLU A 309 37.45 2.80 -8.67
N ILE A 310 37.54 3.07 -9.98
CA ILE A 310 36.38 3.27 -10.83
C ILE A 310 35.54 1.98 -10.87
N GLY A 311 34.26 2.13 -10.56
CA GLY A 311 33.28 1.02 -10.63
C GLY A 311 33.35 0.05 -9.44
N PHE A 312 34.09 0.35 -8.37
CA PHE A 312 34.18 -0.50 -7.20
C PHE A 312 32.80 -0.77 -6.56
N LEU A 313 32.04 0.31 -6.29
CA LEU A 313 30.67 0.19 -5.77
C LEU A 313 29.73 -0.58 -6.71
N LYS A 314 29.87 -0.35 -8.04
CA LYS A 314 29.08 -1.10 -9.03
C LYS A 314 29.29 -2.60 -8.91
N LYS A 315 30.58 -3.04 -8.85
CA LYS A 315 30.93 -4.48 -8.72
C LYS A 315 30.34 -5.09 -7.45
N ALA A 316 30.31 -4.32 -6.33
CA ALA A 316 29.67 -4.77 -5.11
C ALA A 316 28.16 -4.95 -5.31
N LEU A 317 27.48 -3.96 -5.90
CA LEU A 317 26.03 -4.01 -6.14
C LEU A 317 25.65 -5.11 -7.16
N ASP A 318 26.50 -5.41 -8.16
CA ASP A 318 26.30 -6.51 -9.10
C ASP A 318 26.22 -7.87 -8.36
N ILE A 319 26.97 -8.04 -7.26
CA ILE A 319 26.88 -9.24 -6.42
C ILE A 319 25.51 -9.32 -5.71
N PHE A 320 25.03 -8.21 -5.12
CA PHE A 320 23.70 -8.17 -4.50
C PHE A 320 22.58 -8.42 -5.51
N GLU A 321 22.73 -7.92 -6.75
CA GLU A 321 21.80 -8.21 -7.86
C GLU A 321 21.78 -9.70 -8.20
N HIS A 322 22.94 -10.34 -8.27
CA HIS A 322 23.05 -11.78 -8.52
C HIS A 322 22.30 -12.61 -7.47
N TYR A 323 22.40 -12.25 -6.20
CA TYR A 323 21.65 -12.86 -5.11
C TYR A 323 20.21 -12.40 -5.01
N LYS A 324 19.76 -11.47 -5.86
CA LYS A 324 18.42 -10.86 -5.85
C LYS A 324 18.06 -10.20 -4.51
N ILE A 325 19.05 -9.60 -3.85
CA ILE A 325 18.89 -8.92 -2.56
C ILE A 325 18.65 -7.44 -2.81
N PRO A 326 17.48 -6.89 -2.44
CA PRO A 326 17.20 -5.46 -2.52
C PRO A 326 18.12 -4.67 -1.59
N VAL A 327 18.76 -3.63 -2.12
CA VAL A 327 19.58 -2.72 -1.32
C VAL A 327 18.73 -1.54 -0.86
N VAL A 328 18.68 -1.31 0.46
CA VAL A 328 17.90 -0.25 1.08
C VAL A 328 18.66 1.08 1.08
N MET A 329 19.95 1.04 1.44
CA MET A 329 20.79 2.23 1.53
C MET A 329 22.26 1.87 1.33
N VAL A 330 23.02 2.81 0.76
CA VAL A 330 24.48 2.73 0.65
C VAL A 330 25.06 4.00 1.25
N THR A 331 26.05 3.84 2.14
CA THR A 331 26.85 4.96 2.67
C THR A 331 28.31 4.77 2.29
N THR A 332 28.96 5.81 1.80
CA THR A 332 30.32 5.73 1.27
C THR A 332 31.29 6.56 2.12
N GLY A 333 32.46 6.00 2.41
CA GLY A 333 33.60 6.66 3.00
C GLY A 333 34.79 6.71 2.01
N ILE A 334 35.98 7.02 2.48
CA ILE A 334 37.21 7.08 1.66
C ILE A 334 37.72 5.68 1.36
N ASP A 335 37.83 4.84 2.39
CA ASP A 335 38.39 3.49 2.33
C ASP A 335 37.35 2.41 2.71
N SER A 336 36.07 2.78 2.76
CA SER A 336 35.01 1.88 3.09
C SER A 336 33.66 2.35 2.52
N PHE A 337 32.75 1.41 2.36
CA PHE A 337 31.35 1.69 2.17
C PHE A 337 30.49 0.63 2.87
N SER A 338 29.30 1.03 3.27
CA SER A 338 28.35 0.12 3.91
C SER A 338 27.11 -0.02 3.06
N ILE A 339 26.66 -1.27 2.89
CA ILE A 339 25.40 -1.62 2.22
C ILE A 339 24.44 -2.09 3.30
N ILE A 340 23.25 -1.47 3.34
CA ILE A 340 22.19 -1.78 4.29
C ILE A 340 21.07 -2.49 3.55
N VAL A 341 20.65 -3.64 4.08
CA VAL A 341 19.64 -4.51 3.52
C VAL A 341 18.66 -4.95 4.61
N ASP A 342 17.49 -5.44 4.21
CA ASP A 342 16.56 -6.11 5.13
C ASP A 342 17.18 -7.44 5.61
N LYS A 343 17.11 -7.71 6.90
CA LYS A 343 17.70 -8.91 7.49
C LYS A 343 17.08 -10.20 6.94
N GLU A 344 15.78 -10.19 6.66
CA GLU A 344 15.10 -11.35 6.09
C GLU A 344 15.60 -11.72 4.70
N ASP A 345 15.96 -10.73 3.87
CA ASP A 345 16.44 -10.97 2.52
C ASP A 345 17.83 -11.60 2.46
N ILE A 346 18.62 -11.47 3.51
CA ILE A 346 20.03 -11.89 3.52
C ILE A 346 20.34 -13.00 4.53
N LYS A 347 19.47 -13.28 5.50
CA LYS A 347 19.77 -14.15 6.67
C LYS A 347 20.34 -15.53 6.32
N HIS A 348 20.00 -16.09 5.18
CA HIS A 348 20.48 -17.41 4.76
C HIS A 348 21.80 -17.37 3.98
N ASN A 349 22.13 -16.23 3.37
CA ASN A 349 23.26 -16.10 2.44
C ASN A 349 24.33 -15.11 2.93
N ALA A 350 24.17 -14.53 4.12
CA ALA A 350 25.04 -13.44 4.60
C ALA A 350 26.54 -13.78 4.58
N TYR A 351 26.90 -14.98 5.01
CA TYR A 351 28.31 -15.42 5.03
C TYR A 351 28.86 -15.73 3.63
N GLU A 352 28.05 -16.38 2.76
CA GLU A 352 28.44 -16.64 1.37
C GLU A 352 28.65 -15.33 0.63
N LEU A 353 27.71 -14.40 0.74
CA LEU A 353 27.77 -13.07 0.16
C LEU A 353 29.00 -12.29 0.66
N SER A 354 29.29 -12.33 1.96
CA SER A 354 30.47 -11.67 2.55
C SER A 354 31.76 -12.23 1.96
N ASN A 355 31.87 -13.55 1.82
CA ASN A 355 33.04 -14.23 1.25
C ASN A 355 33.20 -13.91 -0.26
N GLU A 356 32.11 -13.92 -1.01
CA GLU A 356 32.13 -13.57 -2.42
C GLU A 356 32.56 -12.12 -2.64
N ILE A 357 32.02 -11.18 -1.88
CA ILE A 357 32.42 -9.76 -1.90
C ILE A 357 33.91 -9.65 -1.59
N LYS A 358 34.39 -10.30 -0.52
CA LYS A 358 35.79 -10.24 -0.11
C LYS A 358 36.72 -10.72 -1.19
N ASN A 359 36.42 -11.85 -1.82
CA ASN A 359 37.24 -12.46 -2.83
C ASN A 359 37.17 -11.71 -4.18
N THR A 360 35.97 -11.36 -4.64
CA THR A 360 35.74 -10.70 -5.94
C THR A 360 36.28 -9.28 -5.97
N LEU A 361 36.12 -8.54 -4.87
CA LEU A 361 36.56 -7.15 -4.76
C LEU A 361 37.98 -7.01 -4.19
N ASN A 362 38.57 -8.11 -3.74
CA ASN A 362 39.86 -8.12 -3.05
C ASN A 362 39.88 -7.11 -1.88
N CYS A 363 38.87 -7.20 -1.00
CA CYS A 363 38.72 -6.33 0.14
C CYS A 363 39.56 -6.81 1.32
N GLU A 364 40.02 -5.87 2.14
CA GLU A 364 40.75 -6.14 3.37
C GLU A 364 39.85 -6.80 4.41
N GLU A 365 38.64 -6.25 4.55
CA GLU A 365 37.67 -6.70 5.53
C GLU A 365 36.23 -6.56 5.01
N VAL A 366 35.39 -7.52 5.34
CA VAL A 366 33.94 -7.43 5.18
C VAL A 366 33.32 -7.81 6.54
N SER A 367 32.73 -6.83 7.20
CA SER A 367 32.11 -6.99 8.51
C SER A 367 30.59 -6.91 8.39
N ILE A 368 29.89 -7.77 9.13
CA ILE A 368 28.43 -7.79 9.17
C ILE A 368 27.97 -7.32 10.55
N TYR A 369 27.11 -6.32 10.57
CA TYR A 369 26.44 -5.84 11.77
C TYR A 369 24.94 -6.04 11.64
N ASP A 370 24.33 -6.66 12.61
CA ASP A 370 22.89 -6.75 12.79
C ASP A 370 22.39 -5.74 13.85
N ASN A 371 21.12 -5.81 14.20
CA ASN A 371 20.48 -4.93 15.19
C ASN A 371 20.48 -3.44 14.78
N LEU A 372 20.28 -3.15 13.51
CA LEU A 372 20.07 -1.79 13.02
C LEU A 372 18.57 -1.56 12.76
N SER A 373 18.05 -0.48 13.34
CA SER A 373 16.75 0.10 12.97
C SER A 373 16.95 1.40 12.21
N LEU A 374 16.11 1.61 11.20
CA LEU A 374 16.08 2.85 10.44
C LEU A 374 14.84 3.66 10.84
N VAL A 375 15.03 4.91 11.22
CA VAL A 375 13.97 5.88 11.51
C VAL A 375 14.05 7.00 10.48
N CYS A 376 12.94 7.25 9.81
CA CYS A 376 12.80 8.27 8.78
C CYS A 376 11.93 9.41 9.31
N VAL A 377 12.47 10.60 9.28
CA VAL A 377 11.76 11.85 9.59
C VAL A 377 11.43 12.52 8.27
N VAL A 378 10.14 12.66 7.98
CA VAL A 378 9.65 13.17 6.69
C VAL A 378 8.97 14.51 6.88
N GLY A 379 9.25 15.46 6.00
CA GLY A 379 8.55 16.74 5.99
C GLY A 379 9.06 17.71 4.94
N ARG A 380 8.17 18.17 4.07
CA ARG A 380 8.48 19.21 3.07
C ARG A 380 8.93 20.54 3.69
N GLY A 381 8.52 20.81 4.93
CA GLY A 381 8.91 22.02 5.66
C GLY A 381 10.39 22.03 6.10
N MET A 382 11.09 20.91 6.03
CA MET A 382 12.52 20.84 6.39
C MET A 382 13.39 21.66 5.46
N LYS A 383 13.08 21.66 4.17
CA LYS A 383 13.80 22.45 3.16
C LYS A 383 13.78 23.97 3.43
N GLU A 384 12.67 24.46 3.95
CA GLU A 384 12.46 25.90 4.21
C GLU A 384 12.99 26.31 5.59
N ARG A 385 13.24 25.37 6.51
CA ARG A 385 13.66 25.66 7.88
C ARG A 385 15.09 25.20 8.15
N LYS A 386 16.01 26.16 8.20
CA LYS A 386 17.41 25.92 8.54
C LYS A 386 17.57 25.33 9.94
N GLY A 387 18.48 24.38 10.11
CA GLY A 387 18.87 23.81 11.40
C GLY A 387 18.07 22.60 11.86
N ILE A 388 17.08 22.12 11.12
CA ILE A 388 16.27 20.94 11.49
C ILE A 388 17.14 19.70 11.73
N SER A 389 18.08 19.40 10.84
CA SER A 389 18.99 18.26 10.99
C SER A 389 19.81 18.37 12.29
N GLY A 390 20.35 19.56 12.56
CA GLY A 390 21.09 19.84 13.80
C GLY A 390 20.21 19.65 15.06
N GLU A 391 18.95 20.11 15.01
CA GLU A 391 18.00 19.96 16.10
C GLU A 391 17.66 18.47 16.36
N ILE A 392 17.45 17.67 15.29
CA ILE A 392 17.20 16.23 15.39
C ILE A 392 18.42 15.53 15.99
N PHE A 393 19.63 15.76 15.49
CA PHE A 393 20.83 15.06 15.95
C PHE A 393 21.22 15.45 17.38
N SER A 394 21.10 16.73 17.75
CA SER A 394 21.31 17.18 19.13
C SER A 394 20.33 16.52 20.09
N LEU A 395 19.05 16.47 19.69
CA LEU A 395 18.00 15.82 20.49
C LEU A 395 18.30 14.34 20.74
N LEU A 396 18.78 13.60 19.73
CA LEU A 396 19.14 12.20 19.88
C LEU A 396 20.33 12.02 20.85
N GLY A 397 21.38 12.85 20.66
CA GLY A 397 22.57 12.84 21.55
C GLY A 397 22.24 13.19 22.99
N GLU A 398 21.41 14.23 23.25
CA GLU A 398 20.95 14.62 24.58
C GLU A 398 20.15 13.50 25.29
N ASN A 399 19.50 12.63 24.52
CA ASN A 399 18.76 11.48 25.04
C ASN A 399 19.59 10.17 25.09
N GLY A 400 20.92 10.28 24.86
CA GLY A 400 21.82 9.13 24.91
C GLY A 400 21.60 8.11 23.80
N ILE A 401 21.09 8.55 22.63
CA ILE A 401 20.87 7.72 21.46
C ILE A 401 22.06 7.89 20.51
N ASN A 402 22.79 6.83 20.25
CA ASN A 402 23.87 6.81 19.28
C ASN A 402 23.32 6.68 17.87
N ILE A 403 23.82 7.52 16.95
CA ILE A 403 23.47 7.47 15.52
C ILE A 403 24.53 6.63 14.80
N ARG A 404 24.09 5.52 14.21
CA ARG A 404 24.95 4.56 13.49
C ARG A 404 25.15 4.97 12.02
N THR A 405 24.15 5.58 11.42
CA THR A 405 24.17 6.05 10.04
C THR A 405 23.19 7.18 9.81
N ILE A 406 23.46 8.01 8.81
CA ILE A 406 22.62 9.13 8.42
C ILE A 406 22.52 9.15 6.90
N SER A 407 21.33 9.42 6.38
CA SER A 407 21.11 9.72 4.96
C SER A 407 20.10 10.84 4.82
N GLN A 408 20.36 11.78 3.93
CA GLN A 408 19.45 12.84 3.52
C GLN A 408 19.64 13.06 2.02
N GLY A 409 18.54 12.96 1.26
CA GLY A 409 18.55 13.21 -0.18
C GLY A 409 18.68 14.70 -0.52
N ALA A 410 19.07 15.00 -1.75
CA ALA A 410 19.19 16.38 -2.24
C ALA A 410 17.84 17.13 -2.34
N ASP A 411 16.73 16.43 -2.28
CA ASP A 411 15.37 16.97 -2.24
C ASP A 411 14.98 17.46 -0.83
N GLU A 412 15.74 17.08 0.20
CA GLU A 412 15.59 17.49 1.60
C GLU A 412 14.19 17.17 2.19
N ILE A 413 13.47 16.21 1.61
CA ILE A 413 12.12 15.80 2.07
C ILE A 413 12.21 14.88 3.27
N SER A 414 13.29 14.09 3.38
CA SER A 414 13.44 13.11 4.46
C SER A 414 14.85 13.11 5.04
N ILE A 415 14.95 12.78 6.33
CA ILE A 415 16.19 12.47 7.04
C ILE A 415 16.06 11.06 7.59
N LEU A 416 16.95 10.17 7.17
CA LEU A 416 17.03 8.81 7.63
C LEU A 416 18.15 8.67 8.64
N VAL A 417 17.84 8.17 9.84
CA VAL A 417 18.82 7.88 10.89
C VAL A 417 18.77 6.40 11.25
N GLY A 418 19.93 5.76 11.27
CA GLY A 418 20.09 4.40 11.77
C GLY A 418 20.49 4.44 13.23
N VAL A 419 19.81 3.65 14.05
CA VAL A 419 20.02 3.50 15.48
C VAL A 419 20.01 2.02 15.86
N ASP A 420 20.53 1.67 17.05
CA ASP A 420 20.41 0.32 17.56
C ASP A 420 18.93 -0.03 17.83
N ASP A 421 18.55 -1.30 17.62
CA ASP A 421 17.16 -1.77 17.73
C ASP A 421 16.50 -1.45 19.08
N GLU A 422 17.28 -1.45 20.15
CA GLU A 422 16.81 -1.08 21.49
C GLU A 422 16.38 0.39 21.60
N ASN A 423 16.96 1.26 20.79
CA ASN A 423 16.71 2.70 20.77
C ASN A 423 15.61 3.10 19.78
N TYR A 424 15.09 2.18 18.98
CA TYR A 424 14.10 2.46 17.93
C TYR A 424 12.87 3.22 18.43
N GLN A 425 12.19 2.68 19.44
CA GLN A 425 10.98 3.32 19.97
C GLN A 425 11.28 4.66 20.62
N LYS A 426 12.35 4.72 21.44
CA LYS A 426 12.80 5.94 22.11
C LYS A 426 13.13 7.05 21.08
N THR A 427 13.75 6.69 19.96
CA THR A 427 14.05 7.65 18.87
C THR A 427 12.77 8.28 18.33
N ILE A 428 11.77 7.50 18.01
CA ILE A 428 10.48 8.00 17.50
C ILE A 428 9.79 8.87 18.56
N GLU A 429 9.77 8.43 19.83
CA GLU A 429 9.14 9.17 20.92
C GLU A 429 9.75 10.55 21.17
N VAL A 430 11.08 10.64 21.21
CA VAL A 430 11.75 11.93 21.50
C VAL A 430 11.57 12.91 20.34
N ILE A 431 11.66 12.43 19.09
CA ILE A 431 11.42 13.27 17.92
C ILE A 431 9.96 13.74 17.90
N TYR A 432 9.01 12.83 18.13
CA TYR A 432 7.57 13.18 18.19
C TYR A 432 7.29 14.25 19.24
N LYS A 433 7.75 14.06 20.50
CA LYS A 433 7.55 15.00 21.60
C LYS A 433 8.15 16.38 21.30
N ARG A 434 9.24 16.46 20.58
CA ARG A 434 9.91 17.72 20.26
C ARG A 434 9.22 18.51 19.16
N PHE A 435 8.86 17.85 18.08
CA PHE A 435 8.41 18.52 16.85
C PHE A 435 6.89 18.54 16.67
N ILE A 436 6.18 17.61 17.28
CA ILE A 436 4.72 17.51 17.20
C ILE A 436 4.14 18.02 18.52
N LYS A 437 3.92 19.34 18.60
CA LYS A 437 3.29 19.95 19.80
C LYS A 437 1.86 19.48 19.92
N TRP A 438 1.49 19.08 21.13
CA TRP A 438 0.08 18.96 21.53
C TRP A 438 -0.48 20.38 21.61
N GLU A 439 -1.42 20.77 20.73
CA GLU A 439 -2.29 21.92 20.89
C GLU A 439 -3.49 21.52 21.73
#